data_a48ea12fdbe0ccae7437ae25f12263b9
#
_entry.id   a48ea12fdbe0ccae7437ae25f12263b9
#
_cell.length_a   1.000
_cell.length_b   1.000
_cell.length_c   1.000
_cell.angle_alpha   90.00
_cell.angle_beta   90.00
_cell.angle_gamma   90.00
#
_symmetry.space_group_name_H-M   'P 1'
#
loop_
_entity.id
_entity.type
_entity.pdbx_description
1 polymer ?
#
loop_
_entity_poly.entity_id
_entity_poly.type
_entity_poly.pdbx_seq_one_letter_code
_entity_poly.pdbx_strand_id
1 'polypeptide(L)'
;MSQEQIAKLEEYWGVGEPPVQRYLAWLKDFLKGDMGVSLLYRQDVAKVIAVKLGNSLFLMIIAWVLSGIIGFALGALAGMNRGKFVDKAVKGYCLLISSTPAFWIAMLLLIIFGVWLKILPIGLSVPIGVEASGVTFLDRVYHAILPAVTLSITGIANIAMHTREKMVDI
;
A
#
# COMPACT_ATOMS: atom_id res chain seq x y z
N MET A 1 -8.53 3.77 34.66
CA MET A 1 -8.62 2.29 34.74
C MET A 1 -8.81 1.91 36.20
N SER A 2 -9.72 0.97 36.51
CA SER A 2 -9.88 0.46 37.87
C SER A 2 -8.70 -0.47 38.23
N GLN A 3 -8.39 -0.64 39.52
CA GLN A 3 -7.32 -1.55 39.95
C GLN A 3 -7.58 -2.99 39.48
N GLU A 4 -8.82 -3.41 39.40
CA GLU A 4 -9.22 -4.72 38.88
C GLU A 4 -8.92 -4.89 37.39
N GLN A 5 -9.05 -3.83 36.58
CA GLN A 5 -8.70 -3.86 35.19
C GLN A 5 -7.15 -3.93 34.96
N ILE A 6 -6.41 -3.28 35.86
CA ILE A 6 -4.95 -3.33 35.85
C ILE A 6 -4.49 -4.74 36.19
N ALA A 7 -5.01 -5.33 37.26
CA ALA A 7 -4.65 -6.69 37.69
C ALA A 7 -4.94 -7.74 36.58
N LYS A 8 -6.09 -7.66 35.91
CA LYS A 8 -6.41 -8.54 34.75
C LYS A 8 -5.46 -8.37 33.58
N LEU A 9 -5.00 -7.13 33.33
CA LEU A 9 -4.01 -6.87 32.30
C LEU A 9 -2.63 -7.42 32.70
N GLU A 10 -2.22 -7.26 33.95
CA GLU A 10 -0.96 -7.78 34.47
C GLU A 10 -0.92 -9.31 34.39
N GLU A 11 -2.02 -9.98 34.77
CA GLU A 11 -2.18 -11.43 34.61
C GLU A 11 -2.12 -11.86 33.16
N TYR A 12 -2.86 -11.18 32.27
CA TYR A 12 -2.86 -11.46 30.82
C TYR A 12 -1.47 -11.30 30.18
N TRP A 13 -0.68 -10.32 30.65
CA TRP A 13 0.66 -10.06 30.13
C TRP A 13 1.76 -10.85 30.87
N GLY A 14 1.39 -11.66 31.87
CA GLY A 14 2.34 -12.43 32.68
C GLY A 14 3.34 -11.53 33.39
N VAL A 15 2.90 -10.40 33.92
CA VAL A 15 3.77 -9.46 34.64
C VAL A 15 4.25 -10.14 35.93
N GLY A 16 5.58 -10.32 36.03
CA GLY A 16 6.21 -11.05 37.14
C GLY A 16 6.66 -12.46 36.80
N GLU A 17 6.27 -13.02 35.66
CA GLU A 17 6.79 -14.29 35.20
C GLU A 17 8.22 -14.14 34.59
N PRO A 18 9.07 -15.18 34.68
CA PRO A 18 10.36 -15.17 34.03
C PRO A 18 10.24 -14.91 32.50
N PRO A 19 11.09 -14.05 31.89
CA PRO A 19 10.95 -13.66 30.50
C PRO A 19 10.92 -14.83 29.52
N VAL A 20 11.67 -15.88 29.78
CA VAL A 20 11.75 -17.09 28.93
C VAL A 20 10.42 -17.86 28.95
N GLN A 21 9.81 -18.00 30.11
CA GLN A 21 8.51 -18.70 30.25
C GLN A 21 7.41 -17.93 29.52
N ARG A 22 7.38 -16.60 29.68
CA ARG A 22 6.43 -15.71 29.00
C ARG A 22 6.60 -15.77 27.48
N TYR A 23 7.85 -15.81 26.98
CA TYR A 23 8.11 -15.95 25.56
C TYR A 23 7.63 -17.31 25.02
N LEU A 24 7.90 -18.41 25.74
CA LEU A 24 7.47 -19.74 25.32
C LEU A 24 5.94 -19.91 25.35
N ALA A 25 5.27 -19.34 26.33
CA ALA A 25 3.80 -19.31 26.39
C ALA A 25 3.22 -18.55 25.19
N TRP A 26 3.72 -17.32 24.93
CA TRP A 26 3.33 -16.56 23.78
C TRP A 26 3.61 -17.28 22.45
N LEU A 27 4.78 -17.88 22.28
CA LEU A 27 5.13 -18.63 21.08
C LEU A 27 4.20 -19.83 20.86
N LYS A 28 3.85 -20.54 21.91
CA LYS A 28 2.89 -21.65 21.87
C LYS A 28 1.52 -21.21 21.39
N ASP A 29 1.01 -20.08 21.89
CA ASP A 29 -0.29 -19.55 21.49
C ASP A 29 -0.25 -18.98 20.08
N PHE A 30 0.83 -18.29 19.71
CA PHE A 30 1.06 -17.82 18.34
C PHE A 30 1.06 -18.98 17.31
N LEU A 31 1.71 -20.12 17.64
CA LEU A 31 1.74 -21.30 16.78
C LEU A 31 0.36 -21.98 16.64
N LYS A 32 -0.56 -21.75 17.59
CA LYS A 32 -1.95 -22.19 17.50
C LYS A 32 -2.85 -21.19 16.73
N GLY A 33 -2.29 -20.06 16.30
CA GLY A 33 -3.01 -19.00 15.60
C GLY A 33 -3.58 -17.90 16.51
N ASP A 34 -3.36 -17.99 17.81
CA ASP A 34 -3.71 -16.93 18.75
C ASP A 34 -2.57 -15.88 18.79
N MET A 35 -2.82 -14.75 18.12
CA MET A 35 -1.89 -13.61 18.08
C MET A 35 -2.17 -12.58 19.19
N GLY A 36 -3.12 -12.87 20.08
CA GLY A 36 -3.56 -11.97 21.13
C GLY A 36 -4.45 -10.83 20.64
N VAL A 37 -4.71 -9.88 21.53
CA VAL A 37 -5.60 -8.73 21.32
C VAL A 37 -4.80 -7.45 21.12
N SER A 38 -5.14 -6.69 20.10
CA SER A 38 -4.57 -5.37 19.85
C SER A 38 -5.12 -4.35 20.85
N LEU A 39 -4.24 -3.72 21.62
CA LEU A 39 -4.62 -2.66 22.57
C LEU A 39 -5.18 -1.42 21.85
N LEU A 40 -4.66 -1.11 20.67
CA LEU A 40 -5.09 0.06 19.90
C LEU A 40 -6.47 -0.15 19.28
N TYR A 41 -6.72 -1.34 18.68
CA TYR A 41 -7.96 -1.62 17.95
C TYR A 41 -9.00 -2.35 18.81
N ARG A 42 -8.64 -2.84 20.01
CA ARG A 42 -9.48 -3.63 20.92
C ARG A 42 -10.15 -4.82 20.22
N GLN A 43 -9.41 -5.45 19.33
CA GLN A 43 -9.83 -6.60 18.52
C GLN A 43 -8.65 -7.57 18.38
N ASP A 44 -8.95 -8.82 18.02
CA ASP A 44 -7.93 -9.83 17.76
C ASP A 44 -6.92 -9.34 16.71
N VAL A 45 -5.64 -9.52 16.99
CA VAL A 45 -4.55 -9.10 16.10
C VAL A 45 -4.69 -9.75 14.72
N ALA A 46 -5.04 -11.04 14.66
CA ALA A 46 -5.26 -11.76 13.40
C ALA A 46 -6.34 -11.09 12.54
N LYS A 47 -7.45 -10.65 13.15
CA LYS A 47 -8.53 -9.93 12.45
C LYS A 47 -8.07 -8.56 11.92
N VAL A 48 -7.34 -7.82 12.75
CA VAL A 48 -6.78 -6.51 12.35
C VAL A 48 -5.82 -6.69 11.17
N ILE A 49 -4.92 -7.69 11.23
CA ILE A 49 -3.99 -8.00 10.15
C ILE A 49 -4.76 -8.37 8.87
N ALA A 50 -5.74 -9.26 8.94
CA ALA A 50 -6.51 -9.69 7.78
C ALA A 50 -7.18 -8.51 7.06
N VAL A 51 -7.81 -7.60 7.81
CA VAL A 51 -8.45 -6.41 7.25
C VAL A 51 -7.43 -5.47 6.62
N LYS A 52 -6.32 -5.18 7.32
CA LYS A 52 -5.29 -4.27 6.81
C LYS A 52 -4.56 -4.85 5.61
N LEU A 53 -4.23 -6.14 5.66
CA LEU A 53 -3.60 -6.86 4.55
C LEU A 53 -4.50 -6.88 3.32
N GLY A 54 -5.80 -7.16 3.48
CA GLY A 54 -6.77 -7.13 2.39
C GLY A 54 -6.82 -5.77 1.67
N ASN A 55 -6.85 -4.67 2.44
CA ASN A 55 -6.82 -3.32 1.86
C ASN A 55 -5.49 -3.03 1.14
N SER A 56 -4.37 -3.46 1.71
CA SER A 56 -3.05 -3.29 1.09
C SER A 56 -2.92 -4.09 -0.19
N LEU A 57 -3.34 -5.37 -0.19
CA LEU A 57 -3.32 -6.21 -1.38
C LEU A 57 -4.21 -5.66 -2.50
N PHE A 58 -5.41 -5.18 -2.15
CA PHE A 58 -6.31 -4.53 -3.12
C PHE A 58 -5.61 -3.36 -3.82
N LEU A 59 -5.00 -2.46 -3.05
CA LEU A 59 -4.26 -1.33 -3.58
C LEU A 59 -3.06 -1.75 -4.43
N MET A 60 -2.27 -2.72 -3.94
CA MET A 60 -1.08 -3.23 -4.64
C MET A 60 -1.43 -3.88 -5.97
N ILE A 61 -2.53 -4.66 -6.03
CA ILE A 61 -2.97 -5.30 -7.26
C ILE A 61 -3.33 -4.24 -8.31
N ILE A 62 -4.10 -3.22 -7.94
CA ILE A 62 -4.46 -2.13 -8.87
C ILE A 62 -3.19 -1.43 -9.37
N ALA A 63 -2.30 -1.04 -8.47
CA ALA A 63 -1.07 -0.36 -8.83
C ALA A 63 -0.17 -1.23 -9.72
N TRP A 64 -0.07 -2.52 -9.44
CA TRP A 64 0.73 -3.47 -10.22
C TRP A 64 0.18 -3.69 -11.63
N VAL A 65 -1.14 -3.86 -11.75
CA VAL A 65 -1.82 -4.00 -13.05
C VAL A 65 -1.63 -2.74 -13.91
N LEU A 66 -1.83 -1.56 -13.33
CA LEU A 66 -1.59 -0.27 -14.01
C LEU A 66 -0.13 -0.15 -14.45
N SER A 67 0.80 -0.46 -13.56
CA SER A 67 2.24 -0.42 -13.87
C SER A 67 2.61 -1.39 -15.00
N GLY A 68 2.08 -2.61 -14.95
CA GLY A 68 2.33 -3.64 -15.95
C GLY A 68 1.84 -3.22 -17.33
N ILE A 69 0.58 -2.84 -17.43
CA ILE A 69 -0.03 -2.49 -18.73
C ILE A 69 0.62 -1.24 -19.32
N ILE A 70 0.69 -0.15 -18.56
CA ILE A 70 1.18 1.13 -19.07
C ILE A 70 2.70 1.07 -19.27
N GLY A 71 3.43 0.49 -18.31
CA GLY A 71 4.89 0.37 -18.39
C GLY A 71 5.33 -0.50 -19.56
N PHE A 72 4.68 -1.65 -19.76
CA PHE A 72 4.95 -2.49 -20.93
C PHE A 72 4.66 -1.76 -22.25
N ALA A 73 3.52 -1.11 -22.38
CA ALA A 73 3.15 -0.37 -23.58
C ALA A 73 4.15 0.76 -23.89
N LEU A 74 4.52 1.57 -22.89
CA LEU A 74 5.50 2.64 -23.05
C LEU A 74 6.90 2.10 -23.39
N GLY A 75 7.32 1.03 -22.75
CA GLY A 75 8.60 0.37 -23.02
C GLY A 75 8.67 -0.20 -24.42
N ALA A 76 7.61 -0.88 -24.88
CA ALA A 76 7.50 -1.41 -26.23
C ALA A 76 7.51 -0.29 -27.28
N LEU A 77 6.74 0.76 -27.07
CA LEU A 77 6.73 1.93 -27.95
C LEU A 77 8.12 2.60 -28.05
N ALA A 78 8.82 2.72 -26.94
CA ALA A 78 10.16 3.28 -26.89
C ALA A 78 11.17 2.37 -27.62
N GLY A 79 11.11 1.06 -27.40
CA GLY A 79 11.97 0.08 -28.06
C GLY A 79 11.79 0.07 -29.58
N MET A 80 10.54 0.05 -30.06
CA MET A 80 10.22 0.11 -31.51
C MET A 80 10.65 1.44 -32.16
N ASN A 81 10.79 2.51 -31.40
CA ASN A 81 11.17 3.83 -31.90
C ASN A 81 12.54 4.28 -31.38
N ARG A 82 13.48 3.33 -31.28
CA ARG A 82 14.84 3.58 -30.78
C ARG A 82 15.48 4.81 -31.43
N GLY A 83 15.97 5.73 -30.61
CA GLY A 83 16.64 6.97 -31.03
C GLY A 83 15.71 8.10 -31.48
N LYS A 84 14.41 7.83 -31.73
CA LYS A 84 13.42 8.83 -32.11
C LYS A 84 12.88 9.61 -30.90
N PHE A 85 12.02 10.58 -31.16
CA PHE A 85 11.41 11.43 -30.12
C PHE A 85 10.69 10.63 -29.03
N VAL A 86 9.90 9.60 -29.41
CA VAL A 86 9.16 8.75 -28.47
C VAL A 86 10.10 8.06 -27.47
N ASP A 87 11.19 7.46 -27.95
CA ASP A 87 12.21 6.85 -27.10
C ASP A 87 12.84 7.85 -26.13
N LYS A 88 13.18 9.04 -26.63
CA LYS A 88 13.75 10.10 -25.78
C LYS A 88 12.78 10.60 -24.73
N ALA A 89 11.50 10.75 -25.09
CA ALA A 89 10.45 11.21 -24.18
C ALA A 89 10.19 10.18 -23.06
N VAL A 90 10.08 8.89 -23.40
CA VAL A 90 9.89 7.82 -22.41
C VAL A 90 11.10 7.71 -21.48
N LYS A 91 12.32 7.76 -22.01
CA LYS A 91 13.54 7.78 -21.17
C LYS A 91 13.59 9.00 -20.26
N GLY A 92 13.24 10.17 -20.78
CA GLY A 92 13.18 11.41 -19.98
C GLY A 92 12.18 11.29 -18.84
N TYR A 93 10.98 10.76 -19.10
CA TYR A 93 9.97 10.45 -18.07
C TYR A 93 10.53 9.48 -17.02
N CYS A 94 11.09 8.35 -17.46
CA CYS A 94 11.62 7.35 -16.53
C CYS A 94 12.75 7.91 -15.67
N LEU A 95 13.65 8.70 -16.24
CA LEU A 95 14.75 9.34 -15.51
C LEU A 95 14.21 10.34 -14.47
N LEU A 96 13.25 11.18 -14.87
CA LEU A 96 12.61 12.15 -13.97
C LEU A 96 11.96 11.46 -12.78
N ILE A 97 11.16 10.42 -13.05
CA ILE A 97 10.45 9.69 -11.98
C ILE A 97 11.43 8.94 -11.06
N SER A 98 12.44 8.27 -11.65
CA SER A 98 13.44 7.54 -10.85
C SER A 98 14.32 8.46 -9.98
N SER A 99 14.47 9.72 -10.38
CA SER A 99 15.21 10.72 -9.61
C SER A 99 14.36 11.44 -8.55
N THR A 100 13.04 11.20 -8.56
CA THR A 100 12.10 11.89 -7.67
C THR A 100 11.65 10.96 -6.54
N PRO A 101 11.71 11.39 -5.27
CA PRO A 101 11.20 10.58 -4.16
C PRO A 101 9.70 10.32 -4.31
N ALA A 102 9.28 9.05 -4.13
CA ALA A 102 7.89 8.65 -4.31
C ALA A 102 6.89 9.42 -3.41
N PHE A 103 7.29 9.74 -2.17
CA PHE A 103 6.44 10.52 -1.27
C PHE A 103 6.18 11.94 -1.79
N TRP A 104 7.14 12.54 -2.49
CA TRP A 104 6.99 13.87 -3.06
C TRP A 104 5.96 13.86 -4.21
N ILE A 105 6.01 12.85 -5.08
CA ILE A 105 5.01 12.62 -6.12
C ILE A 105 3.61 12.44 -5.48
N ALA A 106 3.54 11.64 -4.40
CA ALA A 106 2.30 11.43 -3.65
C ALA A 106 1.73 12.75 -3.13
N MET A 107 2.56 13.59 -2.52
CA MET A 107 2.13 14.90 -2.00
C MET A 107 1.65 15.84 -3.11
N LEU A 108 2.36 15.90 -4.24
CA LEU A 108 1.93 16.73 -5.38
C LEU A 108 0.57 16.28 -5.91
N LEU A 109 0.39 14.98 -6.15
CA LEU A 109 -0.88 14.45 -6.63
C LEU A 109 -2.03 14.71 -5.63
N LEU A 110 -1.75 14.55 -4.33
CA LEU A 110 -2.71 14.82 -3.28
C LEU A 110 -3.12 16.30 -3.27
N ILE A 111 -2.15 17.21 -3.37
CA ILE A 111 -2.42 18.66 -3.41
C ILE A 111 -3.25 19.02 -4.67
N ILE A 112 -2.85 18.52 -5.83
CA ILE A 112 -3.52 18.84 -7.10
C ILE A 112 -4.93 18.25 -7.10
N PHE A 113 -5.08 16.94 -6.92
CA PHE A 113 -6.36 16.26 -7.13
C PHE A 113 -7.26 16.25 -5.89
N GLY A 114 -6.68 16.25 -4.70
CA GLY A 114 -7.42 16.23 -3.44
C GLY A 114 -7.76 17.63 -2.91
N VAL A 115 -6.82 18.58 -2.99
CA VAL A 115 -7.00 19.89 -2.37
C VAL A 115 -7.46 20.94 -3.39
N TRP A 116 -6.75 21.10 -4.52
CA TRP A 116 -7.08 22.14 -5.51
C TRP A 116 -8.28 21.79 -6.36
N LEU A 117 -8.25 20.63 -7.02
CA LEU A 117 -9.32 20.18 -7.90
C LEU A 117 -10.50 19.56 -7.12
N LYS A 118 -10.26 19.02 -5.94
CA LYS A 118 -11.25 18.37 -5.06
C LYS A 118 -12.04 17.24 -5.76
N ILE A 119 -11.39 16.54 -6.68
CA ILE A 119 -12.01 15.45 -7.46
C ILE A 119 -11.65 14.06 -6.93
N LEU A 120 -10.67 13.95 -6.03
CA LEU A 120 -10.30 12.69 -5.41
C LEU A 120 -10.19 12.84 -3.88
N PRO A 121 -10.46 11.80 -3.11
CA PRO A 121 -10.40 11.84 -1.65
C PRO A 121 -8.96 11.98 -1.15
N ILE A 122 -8.79 12.76 -0.06
CA ILE A 122 -7.47 13.12 0.49
C ILE A 122 -6.82 11.96 1.26
N GLY A 123 -7.54 10.91 1.57
CA GLY A 123 -7.02 9.79 2.34
C GLY A 123 -8.11 8.82 2.75
N LEU A 124 -7.74 7.87 3.65
CA LEU A 124 -8.55 6.77 4.10
C LEU A 124 -8.91 5.78 2.97
N SER A 125 -9.20 4.56 3.33
CA SER A 125 -9.64 3.52 2.39
C SER A 125 -11.16 3.48 2.19
N VAL A 126 -11.88 4.32 2.93
CA VAL A 126 -13.35 4.39 2.95
C VAL A 126 -13.84 5.80 3.30
N PRO A 127 -15.07 6.19 2.93
CA PRO A 127 -15.65 7.48 3.29
C PRO A 127 -15.72 7.67 4.81
N ILE A 128 -15.52 8.91 5.25
CA ILE A 128 -15.62 9.29 6.67
C ILE A 128 -17.08 9.21 7.11
N GLY A 129 -17.32 8.59 8.28
CA GLY A 129 -18.65 8.53 8.89
C GLY A 129 -19.56 7.43 8.34
N VAL A 130 -19.08 6.61 7.39
CA VAL A 130 -19.82 5.45 6.89
C VAL A 130 -19.40 4.20 7.66
N GLU A 131 -20.37 3.46 8.20
CA GLU A 131 -20.10 2.17 8.84
C GLU A 131 -19.56 1.17 7.79
N ALA A 132 -18.75 0.21 8.25
CA ALA A 132 -18.12 -0.78 7.40
C ALA A 132 -19.12 -1.57 6.51
N SER A 133 -20.34 -1.76 6.99
CA SER A 133 -21.46 -2.40 6.28
C SER A 133 -22.06 -1.56 5.15
N GLY A 134 -21.89 -0.24 5.20
CA GLY A 134 -22.40 0.71 4.19
C GLY A 134 -21.37 1.06 3.09
N VAL A 135 -20.13 0.59 3.22
CA VAL A 135 -19.08 0.89 2.24
C VAL A 135 -19.23 0.02 0.99
N THR A 136 -19.47 0.65 -0.14
CA THR A 136 -19.57 -0.05 -1.42
C THR A 136 -18.21 -0.38 -2.03
N PHE A 137 -18.18 -1.27 -3.01
CA PHE A 137 -16.96 -1.56 -3.77
C PHE A 137 -16.46 -0.31 -4.54
N LEU A 138 -17.39 0.48 -5.09
CA LEU A 138 -17.04 1.72 -5.79
C LEU A 138 -16.38 2.74 -4.87
N ASP A 139 -16.83 2.86 -3.62
CA ASP A 139 -16.20 3.74 -2.64
C ASP A 139 -14.73 3.34 -2.40
N ARG A 140 -14.48 2.03 -2.28
CA ARG A 140 -13.11 1.51 -2.10
C ARG A 140 -12.22 1.79 -3.31
N VAL A 141 -12.75 1.58 -4.52
CA VAL A 141 -12.03 1.88 -5.77
C VAL A 141 -11.74 3.38 -5.84
N TYR A 142 -12.72 4.23 -5.57
CA TYR A 142 -12.57 5.68 -5.62
C TYR A 142 -11.49 6.19 -4.66
N HIS A 143 -11.46 5.67 -3.42
CA HIS A 143 -10.42 6.00 -2.45
C HIS A 143 -9.05 5.40 -2.79
N ALA A 144 -9.01 4.34 -3.59
CA ALA A 144 -7.76 3.71 -4.03
C ALA A 144 -7.13 4.40 -5.25
N ILE A 145 -7.86 5.23 -6.02
CA ILE A 145 -7.35 5.84 -7.27
C ILE A 145 -6.05 6.59 -7.03
N LEU A 146 -6.07 7.56 -6.13
CA LEU A 146 -4.92 8.44 -5.91
C LEU A 146 -3.67 7.69 -5.42
N PRO A 147 -3.75 6.84 -4.38
CA PRO A 147 -2.59 6.07 -3.96
C PRO A 147 -2.16 5.01 -4.98
N ALA A 148 -3.09 4.40 -5.74
CA ALA A 148 -2.74 3.44 -6.78
C ALA A 148 -2.00 4.11 -7.95
N VAL A 149 -2.46 5.27 -8.41
CA VAL A 149 -1.78 6.07 -9.44
C VAL A 149 -0.39 6.47 -8.95
N THR A 150 -0.26 6.93 -7.73
CA THR A 150 1.03 7.30 -7.14
C THR A 150 2.03 6.15 -7.16
N LEU A 151 1.60 4.97 -6.69
CA LEU A 151 2.44 3.77 -6.69
C LEU A 151 2.75 3.29 -8.11
N SER A 152 1.78 3.39 -9.04
CA SER A 152 1.96 2.95 -10.42
C SER A 152 2.95 3.81 -11.20
N ILE A 153 3.04 5.11 -10.95
CA ILE A 153 3.96 6.03 -11.66
C ILE A 153 5.41 5.53 -11.58
N THR A 154 5.86 5.15 -10.38
CA THR A 154 7.23 4.59 -10.20
C THR A 154 7.36 3.21 -10.81
N GLY A 155 6.35 2.35 -10.68
CA GLY A 155 6.30 1.04 -11.30
C GLY A 155 6.33 1.10 -12.83
N ILE A 156 5.59 2.03 -13.43
CA ILE A 156 5.57 2.29 -14.88
C ILE A 156 6.98 2.62 -15.38
N ALA A 157 7.70 3.51 -14.71
CA ALA A 157 9.05 3.90 -15.11
C ALA A 157 10.01 2.70 -15.13
N ASN A 158 9.98 1.87 -14.09
CA ASN A 158 10.83 0.67 -14.01
C ASN A 158 10.50 -0.35 -15.10
N ILE A 159 9.22 -0.69 -15.27
CA ILE A 159 8.81 -1.68 -16.29
C ILE A 159 9.09 -1.16 -17.71
N ALA A 160 8.82 0.12 -17.96
CA ALA A 160 9.08 0.72 -19.27
C ALA A 160 10.56 0.66 -19.66
N MET A 161 11.46 0.96 -18.73
CA MET A 161 12.90 0.88 -19.00
C MET A 161 13.34 -0.55 -19.26
N HIS A 162 12.94 -1.51 -18.41
CA HIS A 162 13.30 -2.93 -18.62
C HIS A 162 12.74 -3.49 -19.92
N THR A 163 11.48 -3.18 -20.25
CA THR A 163 10.87 -3.63 -21.51
C THR A 163 11.61 -3.04 -22.72
N ARG A 164 11.90 -1.75 -22.67
CA ARG A 164 12.66 -1.08 -23.73
C ARG A 164 14.04 -1.71 -23.94
N GLU A 165 14.80 -1.92 -22.85
CA GLU A 165 16.12 -2.54 -22.91
C GLU A 165 16.06 -3.91 -23.58
N LYS A 166 15.15 -4.78 -23.14
CA LYS A 166 14.99 -6.12 -23.74
C LYS A 166 14.60 -6.08 -25.20
N MET A 167 13.80 -5.10 -25.65
CA MET A 167 13.45 -4.95 -27.06
C MET A 167 14.58 -4.40 -27.93
N VAL A 168 15.54 -3.75 -27.33
CA VAL A 168 16.69 -3.17 -28.05
C VAL A 168 17.85 -4.17 -28.16
N ASP A 169 17.92 -5.14 -27.24
CA ASP A 169 18.95 -6.17 -27.17
C ASP A 169 18.68 -7.36 -28.11
N ILE A 170 17.50 -7.40 -28.77
CA ILE A 170 17.09 -8.37 -29.79
C ILE A 170 17.45 -7.82 -31.19
#